data_fe17701451aa2ae031266a9df70eeff7
#
_entry.id   fe17701451aa2ae031266a9df70eeff7
#
_cell.length_a   1.000
_cell.length_b   1.000
_cell.length_c   1.000
_cell.angle_alpha   90.00
_cell.angle_beta   90.00
_cell.angle_gamma   90.00
#
_symmetry.space_group_name_H-M   'P 1'
#
loop_
_entity.id
_entity.type
_entity.pdbx_description
1 polymer ?
#
loop_
_entity_poly.entity_id
_entity_poly.type
_entity_poly.pdbx_seq_one_letter_code
_entity_poly.pdbx_strand_id
1 'polypeptide(L)'
;MKELSLNILDIAQNSVTAGAKLTEITIRETEDEMVISVSDNGCGMSKELLASVSDPFCTTRKTRKVGLGIPLFRLAAEQTGGHLEITSVSEKDDPVHHGTVTTAYFFKKHLDFTSLGDIVSTLCTLFQDCRDYDICFSHILPNGACVRADTRDFKSELGDIPLSNPDVLVWIRDYLKEQYQESNY
;
A
#
# COMPACT_ATOMS: atom_id res chain seq x y z
N MET A 1 -0.45 12.40 -9.86
CA MET A 1 0.38 11.20 -10.13
C MET A 1 -0.23 10.45 -11.29
N LYS A 2 0.55 9.77 -12.11
CA LYS A 2 0.02 9.10 -13.33
C LYS A 2 -0.56 7.71 -13.07
N GLU A 3 -0.29 7.10 -11.90
CA GLU A 3 -0.67 5.72 -11.58
C GLU A 3 -0.90 5.56 -10.07
N LEU A 4 -1.92 4.78 -9.68
CA LEU A 4 -2.23 4.53 -8.26
C LEU A 4 -1.19 3.64 -7.57
N SER A 5 -0.46 2.82 -8.32
CA SER A 5 0.64 1.99 -7.81
C SER A 5 1.73 2.83 -7.12
N LEU A 6 1.99 4.05 -7.62
CA LEU A 6 2.95 4.96 -6.99
C LEU A 6 2.43 5.55 -5.67
N ASN A 7 1.11 5.75 -5.53
CA ASN A 7 0.53 6.11 -4.24
C ASN A 7 0.69 4.97 -3.23
N ILE A 8 0.45 3.72 -3.67
CA ILE A 8 0.67 2.53 -2.82
C ILE A 8 2.12 2.46 -2.35
N LEU A 9 3.08 2.71 -3.26
CA LEU A 9 4.50 2.75 -2.91
C LEU A 9 4.78 3.76 -1.78
N ASP A 10 4.29 5.00 -1.94
CA ASP A 10 4.51 6.06 -0.96
C ASP A 10 3.89 5.72 0.41
N ILE A 11 2.66 5.16 0.43
CA ILE A 11 1.99 4.78 1.68
C ILE A 11 2.71 3.61 2.34
N ALA A 12 3.10 2.57 1.60
CA ALA A 12 3.85 1.44 2.14
C ALA A 12 5.23 1.86 2.69
N GLN A 13 5.91 2.81 2.06
CA GLN A 13 7.15 3.37 2.58
C GLN A 13 6.95 4.15 3.90
N ASN A 14 5.79 4.77 4.10
CA ASN A 14 5.45 5.39 5.38
C ASN A 14 5.34 4.32 6.48
N SER A 15 4.77 3.16 6.19
CA SER A 15 4.69 2.03 7.13
C SER A 15 6.09 1.55 7.55
N VAL A 16 7.00 1.40 6.60
CA VAL A 16 8.41 1.06 6.89
C VAL A 16 9.07 2.13 7.77
N THR A 17 8.85 3.40 7.46
CA THR A 17 9.38 4.53 8.25
C THR A 17 8.81 4.56 9.66
N ALA A 18 7.56 4.11 9.85
CA ALA A 18 6.92 3.95 11.16
C ALA A 18 7.41 2.72 11.94
N GLY A 19 8.37 1.97 11.39
CA GLY A 19 8.96 0.80 12.04
C GLY A 19 8.06 -0.45 12.01
N ALA A 20 7.10 -0.51 11.10
CA ALA A 20 6.24 -1.66 10.93
C ALA A 20 7.03 -2.93 10.67
N LYS A 21 6.61 -4.04 11.29
CA LYS A 21 7.14 -5.37 11.02
C LYS A 21 6.32 -6.13 9.98
N LEU A 22 5.08 -5.71 9.80
CA LEU A 22 4.18 -6.23 8.77
C LEU A 22 3.39 -5.08 8.17
N THR A 23 3.35 -5.04 6.84
CA THR A 23 2.48 -4.16 6.06
C THR A 23 1.61 -5.02 5.15
N GLU A 24 0.30 -4.83 5.23
CA GLU A 24 -0.67 -5.52 4.40
C GLU A 24 -1.24 -4.55 3.37
N ILE A 25 -1.10 -4.90 2.09
CA ILE A 25 -1.61 -4.12 0.96
C ILE A 25 -2.75 -4.92 0.35
N THR A 26 -3.95 -4.38 0.39
CA THR A 26 -5.13 -5.02 -0.19
C THR A 26 -5.75 -4.12 -1.24
N ILE A 27 -5.92 -4.64 -2.45
CA ILE A 27 -6.70 -4.01 -3.51
C ILE A 27 -7.96 -4.86 -3.70
N ARG A 28 -9.11 -4.23 -3.65
CA ARG A 28 -10.38 -4.86 -4.01
C ARG A 28 -10.98 -4.09 -5.17
N GLU A 29 -11.19 -4.80 -6.25
CA GLU A 29 -11.70 -4.21 -7.48
C GLU A 29 -13.03 -4.84 -7.87
N THR A 30 -13.97 -4.00 -8.25
CA THR A 30 -15.22 -4.35 -8.91
C THR A 30 -15.26 -3.69 -10.29
N GLU A 31 -16.37 -3.82 -11.02
CA GLU A 31 -16.53 -3.09 -12.28
C GLU A 31 -16.62 -1.57 -12.08
N ASP A 32 -17.17 -1.14 -10.95
CA ASP A 32 -17.50 0.27 -10.68
C ASP A 32 -16.55 0.95 -9.70
N GLU A 33 -15.92 0.18 -8.83
CA GLU A 33 -15.14 0.70 -7.71
C GLU A 33 -13.79 -0.01 -7.59
N MET A 34 -12.81 0.73 -7.10
CA MET A 34 -11.54 0.20 -6.61
C MET A 34 -11.32 0.71 -5.19
N VAL A 35 -11.06 -0.21 -4.27
CA VAL A 35 -10.70 0.10 -2.88
C VAL A 35 -9.29 -0.37 -2.63
N ILE A 36 -8.43 0.54 -2.21
CA ILE A 36 -7.02 0.25 -1.88
C ILE A 36 -6.82 0.52 -0.40
N SER A 37 -6.39 -0.50 0.33
CA SER A 37 -6.09 -0.42 1.76
C SER A 37 -4.64 -0.81 2.02
N VAL A 38 -3.96 0.00 2.81
CA VAL A 38 -2.62 -0.30 3.36
C VAL A 38 -2.74 -0.26 4.87
N SER A 39 -2.47 -1.39 5.51
CA SER A 39 -2.50 -1.57 6.96
C SER A 39 -1.11 -1.93 7.45
N ASP A 40 -0.68 -1.36 8.57
CA ASP A 40 0.61 -1.64 9.17
C ASP A 40 0.52 -1.74 10.71
N ASN A 41 1.49 -2.41 11.29
CA ASN A 41 1.69 -2.52 12.74
C ASN A 41 2.87 -1.65 13.21
N GLY A 42 3.10 -0.50 12.59
CA GLY A 42 4.12 0.48 13.00
C GLY A 42 3.73 1.25 14.26
N CYS A 43 4.51 2.23 14.63
CA CYS A 43 4.29 3.01 15.87
C CYS A 43 2.96 3.79 15.92
N GLY A 44 2.22 3.84 14.81
CA GLY A 44 0.99 4.59 14.69
C GLY A 44 1.16 6.10 14.83
N MET A 45 0.04 6.82 14.93
CA MET A 45 -0.01 8.28 15.05
C MET A 45 -0.75 8.71 16.30
N SER A 46 -0.28 9.78 16.94
CA SER A 46 -1.06 10.44 18.00
C SER A 46 -2.32 11.09 17.39
N LYS A 47 -3.32 11.38 18.22
CA LYS A 47 -4.57 12.02 17.80
C LYS A 47 -4.33 13.36 17.11
N GLU A 48 -3.36 14.14 17.61
CA GLU A 48 -2.98 15.44 17.04
C GLU A 48 -2.34 15.29 15.65
N LEU A 49 -1.45 14.31 15.51
CA LEU A 49 -0.81 14.02 14.22
C LEU A 49 -1.84 13.51 13.21
N LEU A 50 -2.70 12.57 13.61
CA LEU A 50 -3.76 12.03 12.78
C LEU A 50 -4.71 13.14 12.30
N ALA A 51 -5.11 14.05 13.18
CA ALA A 51 -5.93 15.20 12.82
C ALA A 51 -5.23 16.10 11.79
N SER A 52 -3.93 16.34 11.95
CA SER A 52 -3.15 17.17 11.00
C SER A 52 -2.97 16.53 9.63
N VAL A 53 -2.83 15.21 9.56
CA VAL A 53 -2.71 14.46 8.31
C VAL A 53 -4.05 14.33 7.60
N SER A 54 -5.13 14.29 8.37
CA SER A 54 -6.50 14.17 7.86
C SER A 54 -7.07 15.49 7.36
N ASP A 55 -6.52 16.64 7.77
CA ASP A 55 -6.95 17.96 7.32
C ASP A 55 -6.30 18.33 5.99
N PRO A 56 -7.06 18.42 4.87
CA PRO A 56 -6.53 18.78 3.56
C PRO A 56 -5.96 20.22 3.53
N PHE A 57 -6.32 21.07 4.48
CA PHE A 57 -5.86 22.45 4.59
C PHE A 57 -4.64 22.61 5.53
N CYS A 58 -4.31 21.57 6.29
CA CYS A 58 -3.17 21.60 7.21
C CYS A 58 -1.85 21.30 6.48
N THR A 59 -1.55 22.05 5.42
CA THR A 59 -0.24 22.08 4.80
C THR A 59 0.71 22.95 5.60
N THR A 60 0.88 22.68 6.88
CA THR A 60 1.85 23.44 7.66
C THR A 60 3.26 23.01 7.30
N ARG A 61 3.97 23.89 6.62
CA ARG A 61 5.40 23.82 6.25
C ARG A 61 6.36 23.51 7.41
N LYS A 62 5.88 23.13 8.59
CA LYS A 62 6.67 22.88 9.80
C LYS A 62 6.73 21.41 10.25
N THR A 63 5.91 20.51 9.71
CA THR A 63 5.96 19.08 10.06
C THR A 63 6.52 18.26 8.89
N ARG A 64 7.79 18.38 8.61
CA ARG A 64 8.58 17.62 7.62
C ARG A 64 8.65 16.10 7.87
N LYS A 65 7.78 15.52 8.67
CA LYS A 65 7.75 14.05 8.93
C LYS A 65 6.66 13.30 8.18
N VAL A 66 5.68 14.00 7.58
CA VAL A 66 4.65 13.37 6.74
C VAL A 66 4.93 13.76 5.30
N GLY A 67 5.27 12.79 4.46
CA GLY A 67 5.51 12.99 3.04
C GLY A 67 4.24 13.44 2.29
N LEU A 68 4.36 13.77 1.03
CA LEU A 68 3.23 14.15 0.16
C LEU A 68 2.32 12.97 -0.22
N GLY A 69 2.69 11.72 0.13
CA GLY A 69 1.99 10.51 -0.25
C GLY A 69 0.51 10.51 0.16
N ILE A 70 0.20 10.75 1.43
CA ILE A 70 -1.20 10.75 1.93
C ILE A 70 -2.04 11.86 1.28
N PRO A 71 -1.60 13.13 1.24
CA PRO A 71 -2.34 14.20 0.54
C PRO A 71 -2.58 13.90 -0.95
N LEU A 72 -1.61 13.34 -1.65
CA LEU A 72 -1.75 13.00 -3.07
C LEU A 72 -2.68 11.81 -3.29
N PHE A 73 -2.64 10.81 -2.41
CA PHE A 73 -3.54 9.67 -2.47
C PHE A 73 -4.99 10.08 -2.18
N ARG A 74 -5.19 10.97 -1.19
CA ARG A 74 -6.49 11.60 -0.92
C ARG A 74 -7.02 12.35 -2.13
N LEU A 75 -6.19 13.23 -2.72
CA LEU A 75 -6.58 14.01 -3.90
C LEU A 75 -6.98 13.10 -5.06
N ALA A 76 -6.23 12.02 -5.31
CA ALA A 76 -6.55 11.07 -6.37
C ALA A 76 -7.91 10.37 -6.13
N ALA A 77 -8.24 10.02 -4.89
CA ALA A 77 -9.53 9.45 -4.55
C ALA A 77 -10.68 10.47 -4.71
N GLU A 78 -10.53 11.67 -4.15
CA GLU A 78 -11.53 12.73 -4.20
C GLU A 78 -11.83 13.20 -5.64
N GLN A 79 -10.83 13.21 -6.53
CA GLN A 79 -11.01 13.53 -7.95
C GLN A 79 -11.97 12.56 -8.67
N THR A 80 -12.12 11.33 -8.18
CA THR A 80 -13.07 10.36 -8.72
C THR A 80 -14.44 10.39 -8.03
N GLY A 81 -14.66 11.33 -7.11
CA GLY A 81 -15.84 11.37 -6.25
C GLY A 81 -15.77 10.41 -5.05
N GLY A 82 -14.64 9.72 -4.88
CA GLY A 82 -14.35 8.86 -3.73
C GLY A 82 -13.82 9.64 -2.54
N HIS A 83 -13.16 8.95 -1.63
CA HIS A 83 -12.58 9.54 -0.42
C HIS A 83 -11.44 8.69 0.13
N LEU A 84 -10.73 9.23 1.12
CA LEU A 84 -9.68 8.52 1.84
C LEU A 84 -9.98 8.54 3.34
N GLU A 85 -9.89 7.37 3.96
CA GLU A 85 -10.02 7.15 5.41
C GLU A 85 -8.66 6.77 6.01
N ILE A 86 -8.36 7.27 7.19
CA ILE A 86 -7.18 6.89 7.96
C ILE A 86 -7.62 6.62 9.39
N THR A 87 -7.28 5.43 9.89
CA THR A 87 -7.36 5.11 11.30
C THR A 87 -5.98 4.78 11.83
N SER A 88 -5.65 5.24 13.01
CA SER A 88 -4.34 4.97 13.61
C SER A 88 -4.44 4.93 15.11
N VAL A 89 -3.71 4.00 15.70
CA VAL A 89 -3.53 3.86 17.15
C VAL A 89 -2.04 3.97 17.43
N SER A 90 -1.68 4.91 18.31
CA SER A 90 -0.29 5.09 18.69
C SER A 90 0.16 3.96 19.63
N GLU A 91 1.38 3.48 19.46
CA GLU A 91 2.05 2.51 20.34
C GLU A 91 2.06 2.98 21.83
N LYS A 92 2.04 4.31 22.05
CA LYS A 92 1.96 4.87 23.40
C LYS A 92 0.59 4.71 24.03
N ASP A 93 -0.47 4.68 23.23
CA ASP A 93 -1.85 4.55 23.69
C ASP A 93 -2.25 3.08 23.82
N ASP A 94 -1.80 2.21 22.91
CA ASP A 94 -1.96 0.76 22.96
C ASP A 94 -0.69 0.06 22.47
N PRO A 95 0.16 -0.44 23.38
CA PRO A 95 1.41 -1.12 22.98
C PRO A 95 1.21 -2.48 22.28
N VAL A 96 0.01 -3.02 22.27
CA VAL A 96 -0.29 -4.34 21.69
C VAL A 96 -0.99 -4.22 20.33
N HIS A 97 -1.92 -3.26 20.21
CA HIS A 97 -2.75 -3.09 19.02
C HIS A 97 -2.54 -1.69 18.43
N HIS A 98 -1.30 -1.41 18.04
CA HIS A 98 -0.93 -0.14 17.40
C HIS A 98 -0.70 -0.30 15.91
N GLY A 99 -0.67 0.82 15.19
CA GLY A 99 -0.43 0.85 13.75
C GLY A 99 -1.33 1.85 13.03
N THR A 100 -1.33 1.76 11.71
CA THR A 100 -2.12 2.64 10.85
C THR A 100 -2.82 1.85 9.75
N VAL A 101 -4.06 2.21 9.46
CA VAL A 101 -4.80 1.74 8.29
C VAL A 101 -5.18 2.95 7.45
N THR A 102 -4.77 2.94 6.19
CA THR A 102 -5.11 3.96 5.18
C THR A 102 -5.91 3.28 4.08
N THR A 103 -7.17 3.71 3.87
CA THR A 103 -8.06 3.14 2.86
C THR A 103 -8.56 4.23 1.92
N ALA A 104 -8.36 4.04 0.63
CA ALA A 104 -8.83 4.94 -0.42
C ALA A 104 -9.87 4.27 -1.30
N TYR A 105 -10.93 4.99 -1.62
CA TYR A 105 -12.08 4.56 -2.41
C TYR A 105 -12.10 5.35 -3.72
N PHE A 106 -12.20 4.65 -4.85
CA PHE A 106 -12.20 5.25 -6.18
C PHE A 106 -13.40 4.77 -6.99
N PHE A 107 -14.06 5.68 -7.69
CA PHE A 107 -15.09 5.33 -8.67
C PHE A 107 -14.48 5.22 -10.06
N LYS A 108 -14.41 3.99 -10.59
CA LYS A 108 -13.72 3.66 -11.85
C LYS A 108 -14.35 4.28 -13.09
N LYS A 109 -15.64 4.56 -13.05
CA LYS A 109 -16.39 5.19 -14.17
C LYS A 109 -16.22 6.71 -14.24
N HIS A 110 -15.54 7.33 -13.27
CA HIS A 110 -15.29 8.77 -13.29
C HIS A 110 -14.22 9.11 -14.33
N LEU A 111 -14.38 10.27 -15.01
CA LEU A 111 -13.46 10.73 -16.06
C LEU A 111 -12.02 10.88 -15.56
N ASP A 112 -11.85 11.31 -14.32
CA ASP A 112 -10.54 11.54 -13.68
C ASP A 112 -9.98 10.28 -12.99
N PHE A 113 -10.60 9.10 -13.20
CA PHE A 113 -10.06 7.87 -12.64
C PHE A 113 -8.68 7.56 -13.22
N THR A 114 -7.72 7.39 -12.33
CA THR A 114 -6.36 7.02 -12.68
C THR A 114 -6.23 5.49 -12.56
N SER A 115 -5.68 4.84 -13.58
CA SER A 115 -5.46 3.39 -13.57
C SER A 115 -4.52 2.96 -12.44
N LEU A 116 -4.59 1.68 -12.05
CA LEU A 116 -3.69 1.09 -11.07
C LEU A 116 -2.22 1.23 -11.51
N GLY A 117 -1.94 1.09 -12.80
CA GLY A 117 -0.59 1.16 -13.34
C GLY A 117 0.22 -0.12 -13.11
N ASP A 118 1.56 0.00 -13.12
CA ASP A 118 2.46 -1.13 -12.97
C ASP A 118 2.63 -1.53 -11.50
N ILE A 119 1.62 -2.23 -10.97
CA ILE A 119 1.65 -2.73 -9.59
C ILE A 119 2.75 -3.80 -9.40
N VAL A 120 3.07 -4.59 -10.43
CA VAL A 120 4.10 -5.63 -10.33
C VAL A 120 5.47 -5.01 -10.08
N SER A 121 5.85 -3.99 -10.85
CA SER A 121 7.12 -3.28 -10.62
C SER A 121 7.15 -2.56 -9.28
N THR A 122 6.01 -2.01 -8.86
CA THR A 122 5.88 -1.40 -7.53
C THR A 122 6.12 -2.40 -6.40
N LEU A 123 5.51 -3.60 -6.48
CA LEU A 123 5.72 -4.66 -5.50
C LEU A 123 7.17 -5.15 -5.49
N CYS A 124 7.80 -5.35 -6.65
CA CYS A 124 9.21 -5.71 -6.72
C CYS A 124 10.11 -4.67 -6.03
N THR A 125 9.78 -3.37 -6.20
CA THR A 125 10.50 -2.29 -5.53
C THR A 125 10.33 -2.32 -4.01
N LEU A 126 9.13 -2.64 -3.52
CA LEU A 126 8.87 -2.77 -2.09
C LEU A 126 9.52 -4.02 -1.50
N PHE A 127 9.45 -5.14 -2.19
CA PHE A 127 9.93 -6.43 -1.67
C PHE A 127 11.46 -6.52 -1.59
N GLN A 128 12.19 -5.83 -2.47
CA GLN A 128 13.65 -5.85 -2.46
C GLN A 128 14.27 -5.39 -1.12
N ASP A 129 13.58 -4.50 -0.40
CA ASP A 129 14.04 -3.92 0.85
C ASP A 129 13.54 -4.68 2.09
N CYS A 130 12.71 -5.72 1.92
CA CYS A 130 12.11 -6.51 3.02
C CYS A 130 13.11 -7.45 3.69
N ARG A 131 14.08 -6.93 4.44
CA ARG A 131 15.01 -7.72 5.28
C ARG A 131 14.39 -7.99 6.65
N ASP A 132 14.06 -6.92 7.37
CA ASP A 132 13.65 -6.93 8.78
C ASP A 132 12.15 -6.71 8.99
N TYR A 133 11.40 -6.64 7.91
CA TYR A 133 9.94 -6.49 7.88
C TYR A 133 9.34 -7.33 6.74
N ASP A 134 8.04 -7.46 6.75
CA ASP A 134 7.31 -8.24 5.76
C ASP A 134 6.18 -7.42 5.12
N ILE A 135 5.87 -7.79 3.88
CA ILE A 135 4.75 -7.24 3.13
C ILE A 135 3.88 -8.41 2.65
N CYS A 136 2.60 -8.32 2.93
CA CYS A 136 1.57 -9.19 2.39
C CYS A 136 0.72 -8.39 1.38
N PHE A 137 0.60 -8.90 0.17
CA PHE A 137 -0.18 -8.28 -0.90
C PHE A 137 -1.33 -9.18 -1.31
N SER A 138 -2.50 -8.58 -1.54
CA SER A 138 -3.65 -9.24 -2.14
C SER A 138 -4.40 -8.29 -3.08
N HIS A 139 -4.74 -8.77 -4.28
CA HIS A 139 -5.59 -8.07 -5.22
C HIS A 139 -6.78 -8.95 -5.59
N ILE A 140 -7.96 -8.58 -5.13
CA ILE A 140 -9.22 -9.24 -5.44
C ILE A 140 -9.79 -8.58 -6.69
N LEU A 141 -9.84 -9.34 -7.77
CA LEU A 141 -10.25 -8.88 -9.11
C LEU A 141 -11.77 -8.89 -9.27
N PRO A 142 -12.33 -8.17 -10.28
CA PRO A 142 -13.78 -8.12 -10.51
C PRO A 142 -14.43 -9.48 -10.74
N ASN A 143 -13.70 -10.44 -11.30
CA ASN A 143 -14.15 -11.82 -11.53
C ASN A 143 -14.06 -12.71 -10.27
N GLY A 144 -13.60 -12.18 -9.13
CA GLY A 144 -13.42 -12.89 -7.88
C GLY A 144 -12.08 -13.64 -7.75
N ALA A 145 -11.25 -13.64 -8.79
CA ALA A 145 -9.88 -14.18 -8.68
C ALA A 145 -9.05 -13.31 -7.73
N CYS A 146 -8.01 -13.89 -7.13
CA CYS A 146 -7.15 -13.18 -6.19
C CYS A 146 -5.68 -13.44 -6.50
N VAL A 147 -4.96 -12.37 -6.82
CA VAL A 147 -3.50 -12.37 -6.93
C VAL A 147 -2.90 -12.12 -5.55
N ARG A 148 -1.93 -12.93 -5.13
CA ARG A 148 -1.32 -12.86 -3.79
C ARG A 148 0.19 -12.95 -3.85
N ALA A 149 0.83 -12.23 -2.92
CA ALA A 149 2.25 -12.35 -2.65
C ALA A 149 2.51 -12.05 -1.18
N ASP A 150 3.34 -12.87 -0.54
CA ASP A 150 3.75 -12.69 0.85
C ASP A 150 5.27 -12.86 0.93
N THR A 151 5.97 -11.85 1.42
CA THR A 151 7.43 -11.91 1.52
C THR A 151 7.91 -12.96 2.51
N ARG A 152 7.07 -13.37 3.47
CA ARG A 152 7.38 -14.46 4.42
C ARG A 152 7.47 -15.81 3.70
N ASP A 153 6.55 -16.05 2.75
CA ASP A 153 6.56 -17.28 1.95
C ASP A 153 7.80 -17.31 1.06
N PHE A 154 8.09 -16.19 0.38
CA PHE A 154 9.30 -16.08 -0.45
C PHE A 154 10.58 -16.30 0.37
N LYS A 155 10.71 -15.67 1.54
CA LYS A 155 11.86 -15.88 2.43
C LYS A 155 11.98 -17.33 2.89
N SER A 156 10.86 -17.98 3.19
CA SER A 156 10.85 -19.39 3.61
C SER A 156 11.37 -20.32 2.51
N GLU A 157 11.02 -20.04 1.24
CA GLU A 157 11.47 -20.85 0.10
C GLU A 157 12.92 -20.57 -0.30
N LEU A 158 13.35 -19.32 -0.20
CA LEU A 158 14.66 -18.87 -0.64
C LEU A 158 15.78 -19.13 0.39
N GLY A 159 15.42 -19.37 1.66
CA GLY A 159 16.38 -19.57 2.74
C GLY A 159 17.28 -18.34 2.92
N ASP A 160 18.58 -18.48 2.74
CA ASP A 160 19.57 -17.42 2.95
C ASP A 160 19.67 -16.45 1.76
N ILE A 161 18.97 -16.68 0.65
CA ILE A 161 19.04 -15.80 -0.53
C ILE A 161 18.16 -14.56 -0.28
N PRO A 162 18.74 -13.34 -0.31
CA PRO A 162 17.95 -12.15 -0.03
C PRO A 162 17.00 -11.80 -1.17
N LEU A 163 15.84 -11.22 -0.83
CA LEU A 163 14.86 -10.74 -1.82
C LEU A 163 15.43 -9.67 -2.78
N SER A 164 16.49 -8.95 -2.36
CA SER A 164 17.20 -7.98 -3.21
C SER A 164 18.09 -8.61 -4.29
N ASN A 165 18.24 -9.94 -4.32
CA ASN A 165 18.97 -10.61 -5.40
C ASN A 165 18.25 -10.37 -6.74
N PRO A 166 18.97 -9.93 -7.80
CA PRO A 166 18.36 -9.64 -9.10
C PRO A 166 17.59 -10.82 -9.71
N ASP A 167 18.10 -12.05 -9.59
CA ASP A 167 17.43 -13.23 -10.13
C ASP A 167 16.14 -13.55 -9.35
N VAL A 168 16.14 -13.32 -8.05
CA VAL A 168 14.94 -13.45 -7.21
C VAL A 168 13.89 -12.40 -7.59
N LEU A 169 14.29 -11.16 -7.84
CA LEU A 169 13.36 -10.12 -8.29
C LEU A 169 12.75 -10.43 -9.66
N VAL A 170 13.53 -11.02 -10.57
CA VAL A 170 12.98 -11.51 -11.86
C VAL A 170 11.97 -12.61 -11.62
N TRP A 171 12.29 -13.60 -10.79
CA TRP A 171 11.39 -14.69 -10.43
C TRP A 171 10.08 -14.19 -9.77
N ILE A 172 10.16 -13.29 -8.81
CA ILE A 172 8.96 -12.69 -8.18
C ILE A 172 8.11 -11.94 -9.20
N ARG A 173 8.75 -11.20 -10.10
CA ARG A 173 8.06 -10.48 -11.17
C ARG A 173 7.30 -11.44 -12.09
N ASP A 174 7.95 -12.51 -12.50
CA ASP A 174 7.34 -13.50 -13.41
C ASP A 174 6.20 -14.23 -12.68
N TYR A 175 6.38 -14.63 -11.43
CA TYR A 175 5.36 -15.23 -10.58
C TYR A 175 4.09 -14.33 -10.46
N LEU A 176 4.27 -13.03 -10.22
CA LEU A 176 3.14 -12.10 -10.15
C LEU A 176 2.45 -11.92 -11.50
N LYS A 177 3.22 -11.81 -12.59
CA LYS A 177 2.67 -11.69 -13.95
C LYS A 177 1.86 -12.92 -14.34
N GLU A 178 2.35 -14.11 -14.02
CA GLU A 178 1.66 -15.37 -14.28
C GLU A 178 0.31 -15.42 -13.57
N GLN A 179 0.25 -15.07 -12.28
CA GLN A 179 -1.01 -14.98 -11.55
C GLN A 179 -2.02 -14.02 -12.19
N TYR A 180 -1.56 -12.83 -12.64
CA TYR A 180 -2.44 -11.89 -13.34
C TYR A 180 -2.93 -12.43 -14.67
N GLN A 181 -2.09 -13.11 -15.45
CA GLN A 181 -2.46 -13.74 -16.72
C GLN A 181 -3.48 -14.87 -16.53
N GLU A 182 -3.24 -15.76 -15.55
CA GLU A 182 -4.17 -16.84 -15.20
C GLU A 182 -5.51 -16.33 -14.69
N SER A 183 -5.51 -15.17 -14.07
CA SER A 183 -6.71 -14.50 -13.57
C SER A 183 -7.51 -13.76 -14.66
N ASN A 184 -7.06 -13.75 -15.92
CA ASN A 184 -7.65 -13.02 -17.04
C ASN A 184 -7.85 -11.51 -16.77
N TYR A 185 -6.84 -10.90 -16.14
CA TYR A 185 -6.83 -9.47 -15.81
C TYR A 185 -5.92 -8.68 -16.75
#